data_9f450cf3d7fb573ee8d864a5353798d3
#
_entry.id   9f450cf3d7fb573ee8d864a5353798d3
#
_cell.length_a   1.000
_cell.length_b   1.000
_cell.length_c   1.000
_cell.angle_alpha   90.00
_cell.angle_beta   90.00
_cell.angle_gamma   90.00
#
_symmetry.space_group_name_H-M   'P 1'
#
loop_
_entity.id
_entity.type
_entity.pdbx_description
1 polymer ?
#
loop_
_entity_poly.entity_id
_entity_poly.type
_entity_poly.pdbx_seq_one_letter_code
_entity_poly.pdbx_strand_id
1 'polypeptide(L)'
;YYHYEPYGKWYNTLKLIPNLVLVKIDIPTHIGNKEIKKTTHKVDWVRMNMLFNKGGIYLDIDTICVKPWKHLLNRDVVLGKEVPNGICNAIMFTKPKSQFFKLWLDKYESHFNPNGWREASIVLPEVLSKEFPYLVTLQEPDVFFLPNYNETQKIFLDNKEIPKNLISLHLWESPTLKYIKNINDCSWAYEN
;
A
#
# COMPACT_ATOMS: atom_id res chain seq x y z
N TYR A 1 7.74 0.40 -10.56
CA TYR A 1 8.76 1.47 -10.45
C TYR A 1 9.96 0.96 -9.68
N TYR A 2 11.18 1.33 -10.07
CA TYR A 2 12.41 0.93 -9.39
C TYR A 2 13.46 2.05 -9.49
N HIS A 3 14.39 2.08 -8.53
CA HIS A 3 15.56 2.97 -8.54
C HIS A 3 16.82 2.21 -8.94
N TYR A 4 17.12 1.13 -8.21
CA TYR A 4 18.13 0.16 -8.61
C TYR A 4 17.45 -1.02 -9.29
N GLU A 5 17.97 -1.47 -10.44
CA GLU A 5 17.39 -2.59 -11.15
C GLU A 5 17.47 -3.85 -10.28
N PRO A 6 16.32 -4.47 -9.95
CA PRO A 6 16.31 -5.72 -9.24
C PRO A 6 16.96 -6.85 -10.07
N TYR A 7 17.36 -7.91 -9.41
CA TYR A 7 17.95 -9.09 -10.05
C TYR A 7 17.45 -10.37 -9.41
N GLY A 8 17.69 -11.50 -10.08
CA GLY A 8 17.34 -12.83 -9.60
C GLY A 8 16.17 -13.47 -10.31
N LYS A 9 15.88 -14.73 -9.92
CA LYS A 9 14.89 -15.60 -10.56
C LYS A 9 13.51 -14.92 -10.66
N TRP A 10 13.01 -14.41 -9.56
CA TRP A 10 11.66 -13.82 -9.49
C TRP A 10 11.52 -12.54 -10.33
N TYR A 11 12.54 -11.70 -10.35
CA TYR A 11 12.55 -10.53 -11.22
C TYR A 11 12.54 -10.92 -12.70
N ASN A 12 13.29 -11.97 -13.07
CA ASN A 12 13.28 -12.48 -14.44
C ASN A 12 11.91 -13.06 -14.82
N THR A 13 11.25 -13.76 -13.88
CA THR A 13 9.88 -14.24 -14.10
C THR A 13 8.90 -13.07 -14.25
N LEU A 14 9.02 -12.04 -13.40
CA LEU A 14 8.18 -10.85 -13.47
C LEU A 14 8.25 -10.18 -14.86
N LYS A 15 9.43 -10.11 -15.46
CA LYS A 15 9.62 -9.52 -16.81
C LYS A 15 8.89 -10.25 -17.91
N LEU A 16 8.44 -11.49 -17.69
CA LEU A 16 7.68 -12.27 -18.67
C LEU A 16 6.17 -11.96 -18.64
N ILE A 17 5.71 -11.19 -17.64
CA ILE A 17 4.30 -10.83 -17.53
C ILE A 17 3.90 -9.89 -18.67
N PRO A 18 2.88 -10.25 -19.46
CA PRO A 18 2.39 -9.37 -20.52
C PRO A 18 1.95 -8.02 -19.97
N ASN A 19 2.23 -6.95 -20.71
CA ASN A 19 1.89 -5.57 -20.37
C ASN A 19 2.59 -5.01 -19.11
N LEU A 20 3.61 -5.69 -18.58
CA LEU A 20 4.45 -5.13 -17.54
C LEU A 20 5.28 -3.96 -18.09
N VAL A 21 5.22 -2.82 -17.42
CA VAL A 21 6.05 -1.66 -17.71
C VAL A 21 6.98 -1.40 -16.53
N LEU A 22 8.28 -1.55 -16.77
CA LEU A 22 9.31 -1.26 -15.77
C LEU A 22 9.74 0.20 -15.92
N VAL A 23 9.58 0.98 -14.85
CA VAL A 23 9.90 2.42 -14.86
C VAL A 23 10.97 2.73 -13.85
N LYS A 24 12.14 3.16 -14.34
CA LYS A 24 13.20 3.68 -13.47
C LYS A 24 12.85 5.08 -12.98
N ILE A 25 13.07 5.35 -11.71
CA ILE A 25 12.78 6.64 -11.09
C ILE A 25 13.97 7.11 -10.25
N ASP A 26 14.08 8.43 -10.13
CA ASP A 26 14.97 9.04 -9.16
C ASP A 26 14.28 9.08 -7.78
N ILE A 27 15.03 8.69 -6.76
CA ILE A 27 14.52 8.68 -5.39
C ILE A 27 14.54 10.11 -4.82
N PRO A 28 13.43 10.59 -4.26
CA PRO A 28 13.38 11.88 -3.60
C PRO A 28 14.27 11.88 -2.35
N THR A 29 14.96 12.99 -2.14
CA THR A 29 15.80 13.22 -0.95
C THR A 29 15.15 14.16 0.06
N HIS A 30 14.16 14.96 -0.38
CA HIS A 30 13.46 15.93 0.45
C HIS A 30 11.96 15.94 0.15
N ILE A 31 11.19 16.35 1.16
CA ILE A 31 9.79 16.77 1.04
C ILE A 31 9.74 18.21 1.52
N GLY A 32 9.55 19.14 0.56
CA GLY A 32 9.77 20.57 0.81
C GLY A 32 11.18 20.81 1.34
N ASN A 33 11.30 21.45 2.51
CA ASN A 33 12.57 21.74 3.17
C ASN A 33 13.07 20.63 4.11
N LYS A 34 12.35 19.51 4.24
CA LYS A 34 12.67 18.44 5.19
C LYS A 34 13.36 17.28 4.48
N GLU A 35 14.56 16.92 4.94
CA GLU A 35 15.29 15.76 4.42
C GLU A 35 14.57 14.44 4.73
N ILE A 36 14.55 13.53 3.76
CA ILE A 36 13.97 12.19 3.91
C ILE A 36 15.06 11.22 4.39
N LYS A 37 14.97 10.82 5.65
CA LYS A 37 15.96 9.91 6.27
C LYS A 37 15.66 8.43 6.06
N LYS A 38 14.40 8.05 5.91
CA LYS A 38 13.95 6.64 5.84
C LYS A 38 13.52 6.26 4.43
N THR A 39 13.89 5.07 3.98
CA THR A 39 13.47 4.55 2.67
C THR A 39 11.95 4.46 2.54
N THR A 40 11.26 4.07 3.60
CA THR A 40 9.79 4.02 3.63
C THR A 40 9.15 5.36 3.30
N HIS A 41 9.66 6.47 3.85
CA HIS A 41 9.17 7.80 3.53
C HIS A 41 9.41 8.20 2.07
N LYS A 42 10.51 7.72 1.46
CA LYS A 42 10.78 7.93 0.03
C LYS A 42 9.71 7.23 -0.81
N VAL A 43 9.40 5.98 -0.46
CA VAL A 43 8.37 5.19 -1.12
C VAL A 43 6.99 5.84 -0.92
N ASP A 44 6.66 6.26 0.30
CA ASP A 44 5.40 6.96 0.58
C ASP A 44 5.22 8.21 -0.30
N TRP A 45 6.25 9.02 -0.40
CA TRP A 45 6.20 10.23 -1.24
C TRP A 45 6.08 9.90 -2.74
N VAL A 46 6.80 8.90 -3.21
CA VAL A 46 6.73 8.44 -4.61
C VAL A 46 5.34 7.90 -4.94
N ARG A 47 4.79 6.99 -4.11
CA ARG A 47 3.47 6.37 -4.37
C ARG A 47 2.37 7.41 -4.42
N MET A 48 2.40 8.39 -3.53
CA MET A 48 1.43 9.48 -3.47
C MET A 48 1.46 10.35 -4.73
N ASN A 49 2.66 10.76 -5.16
CA ASN A 49 2.82 11.60 -6.35
C ASN A 49 2.45 10.86 -7.64
N MET A 50 2.82 9.56 -7.76
CA MET A 50 2.46 8.74 -8.91
C MET A 50 0.95 8.56 -9.01
N LEU A 51 0.31 8.21 -7.91
CA LEU A 51 -1.15 8.05 -7.86
C LEU A 51 -1.87 9.36 -8.15
N PHE A 52 -1.44 10.47 -7.58
CA PHE A 52 -2.04 11.77 -7.88
C PHE A 52 -1.91 12.11 -9.37
N ASN A 53 -0.74 11.89 -9.96
CA ASN A 53 -0.50 12.30 -11.34
C ASN A 53 -1.12 11.36 -12.38
N LYS A 54 -1.07 10.06 -12.16
CA LYS A 54 -1.48 9.04 -13.13
C LYS A 54 -2.77 8.32 -12.78
N GLY A 55 -3.19 8.39 -11.52
CA GLY A 55 -4.25 7.54 -11.00
C GLY A 55 -3.85 6.07 -10.98
N GLY A 56 -4.85 5.20 -10.79
CA GLY A 56 -4.67 3.76 -10.80
C GLY A 56 -4.69 3.14 -9.41
N ILE A 57 -4.04 2.00 -9.27
CA ILE A 57 -3.98 1.22 -8.04
C ILE A 57 -2.53 1.10 -7.63
N TYR A 58 -2.24 1.47 -6.39
CA TYR A 58 -0.97 1.16 -5.74
C TYR A 58 -1.13 -0.07 -4.83
N LEU A 59 -0.12 -0.91 -4.85
CA LEU A 59 -0.02 -2.08 -3.98
C LEU A 59 1.40 -2.17 -3.45
N ASP A 60 1.56 -2.42 -2.16
CA ASP A 60 2.82 -2.89 -1.63
C ASP A 60 3.14 -4.28 -2.21
N ILE A 61 4.41 -4.58 -2.39
CA ILE A 61 4.85 -5.83 -3.04
C ILE A 61 4.55 -7.09 -2.22
N ASP A 62 4.23 -6.93 -0.95
CA ASP A 62 3.80 -7.97 -0.02
C ASP A 62 2.27 -8.04 0.11
N THR A 63 1.55 -7.70 -0.95
CA THR A 63 0.09 -7.80 -1.06
C THR A 63 -0.31 -8.93 -1.99
N ILE A 64 -1.21 -9.80 -1.53
CA ILE A 64 -1.81 -10.88 -2.33
C ILE A 64 -3.26 -10.50 -2.64
N CYS A 65 -3.62 -10.49 -3.93
CA CYS A 65 -4.99 -10.27 -4.37
C CYS A 65 -5.75 -11.59 -4.38
N VAL A 66 -6.81 -11.72 -3.57
CA VAL A 66 -7.60 -12.93 -3.44
C VAL A 66 -8.94 -12.87 -4.19
N LYS A 67 -9.41 -11.66 -4.51
CA LYS A 67 -10.64 -11.44 -5.28
C LYS A 67 -10.49 -10.27 -6.24
N PRO A 68 -11.29 -10.24 -7.33
CA PRO A 68 -11.30 -9.11 -8.28
C PRO A 68 -11.78 -7.81 -7.64
N TRP A 69 -11.13 -6.70 -7.98
CA TRP A 69 -11.43 -5.35 -7.48
C TRP A 69 -12.36 -4.53 -8.37
N LYS A 70 -12.95 -5.14 -9.38
CA LYS A 70 -13.73 -4.43 -10.42
C LYS A 70 -14.78 -3.49 -9.86
N HIS A 71 -15.45 -3.87 -8.78
CA HIS A 71 -16.50 -3.08 -8.14
C HIS A 71 -15.99 -1.81 -7.42
N LEU A 72 -14.67 -1.71 -7.16
CA LEU A 72 -14.03 -0.54 -6.55
C LEU A 72 -13.55 0.48 -7.59
N LEU A 73 -13.38 0.07 -8.84
CA LEU A 73 -12.76 0.90 -9.89
C LEU A 73 -13.63 2.08 -10.35
N ASN A 74 -14.92 2.08 -10.03
CA ASN A 74 -15.81 3.19 -10.36
C ASN A 74 -15.77 4.34 -9.34
N ARG A 75 -15.02 4.18 -8.24
CA ARG A 75 -14.87 5.20 -7.20
C ARG A 75 -13.71 6.14 -7.55
N ASP A 76 -13.80 7.39 -7.06
CA ASP A 76 -12.73 8.37 -7.27
C ASP A 76 -11.51 8.05 -6.44
N VAL A 77 -11.72 7.69 -5.18
CA VAL A 77 -10.68 7.27 -4.24
C VAL A 77 -11.20 6.12 -3.38
N VAL A 78 -10.40 5.06 -3.24
CA VAL A 78 -10.66 3.99 -2.28
C VAL A 78 -9.42 3.76 -1.43
N LEU A 79 -9.60 3.78 -0.11
CA LEU A 79 -8.56 3.53 0.88
C LEU A 79 -9.08 2.54 1.92
N GLY A 80 -8.19 1.87 2.62
CA GLY A 80 -8.55 0.92 3.67
C GLY A 80 -8.18 1.41 5.06
N LYS A 81 -9.08 1.20 6.02
CA LYS A 81 -8.81 1.46 7.44
C LYS A 81 -7.82 0.44 7.99
N GLU A 82 -6.94 0.90 8.88
CA GLU A 82 -6.01 0.08 9.64
C GLU A 82 -6.45 -0.01 11.11
N VAL A 83 -6.22 -1.16 11.71
CA VAL A 83 -6.50 -1.38 13.14
C VAL A 83 -5.23 -1.11 13.96
N PRO A 84 -5.30 -0.40 15.10
CA PRO A 84 -6.52 0.13 15.73
C PRO A 84 -6.98 1.48 15.16
N ASN A 85 -6.11 2.24 14.51
CA ASN A 85 -6.42 3.58 13.98
C ASN A 85 -5.55 3.91 12.78
N GLY A 86 -6.10 4.63 11.82
CA GLY A 86 -5.41 5.15 10.66
C GLY A 86 -5.95 4.61 9.33
N ILE A 87 -5.36 5.08 8.25
CA ILE A 87 -5.60 4.60 6.90
C ILE A 87 -4.28 4.06 6.38
N CYS A 88 -4.24 2.75 6.12
CA CYS A 88 -3.05 2.11 5.57
C CYS A 88 -2.84 2.50 4.11
N ASN A 89 -1.61 2.87 3.76
CA ASN A 89 -1.25 3.27 2.41
C ASN A 89 -0.65 2.15 1.55
N ALA A 90 -0.74 0.90 2.02
CA ALA A 90 -0.28 -0.28 1.28
C ALA A 90 -1.17 -0.65 0.09
N ILE A 91 -2.46 -0.28 0.14
CA ILE A 91 -3.43 -0.49 -0.93
C ILE A 91 -4.22 0.81 -1.12
N MET A 92 -4.07 1.42 -2.28
CA MET A 92 -4.73 2.69 -2.59
C MET A 92 -5.23 2.72 -4.03
N PHE A 93 -6.46 3.18 -4.22
CA PHE A 93 -7.07 3.40 -5.54
C PHE A 93 -7.36 4.88 -5.69
N THR A 94 -7.06 5.46 -6.83
CA THR A 94 -7.47 6.83 -7.12
C THR A 94 -7.59 7.11 -8.61
N LYS A 95 -8.51 7.99 -8.98
CA LYS A 95 -8.48 8.63 -10.29
C LYS A 95 -7.36 9.68 -10.33
N PRO A 96 -6.78 9.96 -11.50
CA PRO A 96 -5.74 10.98 -11.61
C PRO A 96 -6.28 12.34 -11.16
N LYS A 97 -5.44 13.12 -10.47
CA LYS A 97 -5.76 14.48 -9.98
C LYS A 97 -6.97 14.54 -9.03
N SER A 98 -7.28 13.45 -8.32
CA SER A 98 -8.37 13.44 -7.35
C SER A 98 -8.18 14.51 -6.28
N GLN A 99 -9.28 15.10 -5.83
CA GLN A 99 -9.25 16.18 -4.84
C GLN A 99 -8.74 15.70 -3.49
N PHE A 100 -9.06 14.47 -3.08
CA PHE A 100 -8.56 13.91 -1.83
C PHE A 100 -7.03 13.81 -1.82
N PHE A 101 -6.42 13.25 -2.89
CA PHE A 101 -4.96 13.15 -2.99
C PHE A 101 -4.29 14.53 -3.10
N LYS A 102 -4.95 15.49 -3.74
CA LYS A 102 -4.45 16.87 -3.75
C LYS A 102 -4.36 17.44 -2.34
N LEU A 103 -5.44 17.37 -1.56
CA LEU A 103 -5.46 17.85 -0.17
C LEU A 103 -4.42 17.12 0.69
N TRP A 104 -4.25 15.82 0.48
CA TRP A 104 -3.27 15.04 1.21
C TRP A 104 -1.84 15.49 0.88
N LEU A 105 -1.50 15.66 -0.39
CA LEU A 105 -0.18 16.16 -0.82
C LEU A 105 0.08 17.59 -0.36
N ASP A 106 -0.90 18.49 -0.44
CA ASP A 106 -0.77 19.90 -0.03
C ASP A 106 -0.45 20.01 1.48
N LYS A 107 -0.97 19.09 2.30
CA LYS A 107 -0.73 19.05 3.76
C LYS A 107 0.43 18.14 4.16
N TYR A 108 1.00 17.36 3.22
CA TYR A 108 1.97 16.30 3.53
C TYR A 108 3.23 16.86 4.21
N GLU A 109 3.86 17.92 3.65
CA GLU A 109 5.08 18.50 4.21
C GLU A 109 4.91 18.99 5.65
N SER A 110 3.79 19.65 5.95
CA SER A 110 3.51 20.18 7.30
C SER A 110 3.37 19.06 8.34
N HIS A 111 2.86 17.89 7.94
CA HIS A 111 2.68 16.71 8.80
C HIS A 111 3.86 15.74 8.74
N PHE A 112 4.78 15.93 7.80
CA PHE A 112 5.92 15.04 7.65
C PHE A 112 6.94 15.23 8.78
N ASN A 113 7.22 14.13 9.48
CA ASN A 113 8.25 14.06 10.50
C ASN A 113 9.36 13.09 10.02
N PRO A 114 10.57 13.59 9.69
CA PRO A 114 11.67 12.73 9.22
C PRO A 114 12.10 11.63 10.21
N ASN A 115 11.83 11.82 11.50
CA ASN A 115 12.13 10.86 12.55
C ASN A 115 10.91 10.00 12.95
N GLY A 116 9.72 10.41 12.55
CA GLY A 116 8.46 9.72 12.80
C GLY A 116 8.24 8.51 11.91
N TRP A 117 7.00 8.03 11.86
CA TRP A 117 6.66 6.87 11.05
C TRP A 117 5.35 7.05 10.27
N ARG A 118 4.30 7.53 10.91
CA ARG A 118 2.94 7.41 10.40
C ARG A 118 2.18 8.73 10.25
N GLU A 119 2.76 9.84 10.66
CA GLU A 119 2.05 11.11 10.80
C GLU A 119 1.46 11.59 9.48
N ALA A 120 2.27 11.63 8.41
CA ALA A 120 1.84 12.11 7.11
C ALA A 120 1.20 11.00 6.24
N SER A 121 1.57 9.73 6.46
CA SER A 121 1.18 8.62 5.57
C SER A 121 -0.03 7.81 6.06
N ILE A 122 -0.32 7.82 7.35
CA ILE A 122 -1.37 7.01 8.00
C ILE A 122 -2.39 7.90 8.72
N VAL A 123 -1.89 8.84 9.57
CA VAL A 123 -2.75 9.67 10.42
C VAL A 123 -3.39 10.80 9.63
N LEU A 124 -2.62 11.50 8.79
CA LEU A 124 -3.15 12.59 7.98
C LEU A 124 -4.32 12.17 7.09
N PRO A 125 -4.25 11.07 6.30
CA PRO A 125 -5.40 10.66 5.50
C PRO A 125 -6.60 10.25 6.35
N GLU A 126 -6.42 9.73 7.57
CA GLU A 126 -7.53 9.49 8.50
C GLU A 126 -8.21 10.80 8.92
N VAL A 127 -7.44 11.84 9.26
CA VAL A 127 -7.99 13.17 9.57
C VAL A 127 -8.75 13.74 8.37
N LEU A 128 -8.13 13.70 7.19
CA LEU A 128 -8.77 14.19 5.96
C LEU A 128 -10.05 13.44 5.60
N SER A 129 -10.09 12.12 5.84
CA SER A 129 -11.28 11.33 5.56
C SER A 129 -12.47 11.66 6.47
N LYS A 130 -12.18 12.12 7.69
CA LYS A 130 -13.21 12.61 8.62
C LYS A 130 -13.69 14.02 8.27
N GLU A 131 -12.76 14.87 7.80
CA GLU A 131 -13.05 16.25 7.39
C GLU A 131 -13.80 16.29 6.04
N PHE A 132 -13.42 15.40 5.09
CA PHE A 132 -13.95 15.35 3.72
C PHE A 132 -14.45 13.94 3.35
N PRO A 133 -15.44 13.37 4.06
CA PRO A 133 -15.87 11.99 3.87
C PRO A 133 -16.44 11.71 2.47
N TYR A 134 -16.92 12.71 1.78
CA TYR A 134 -17.46 12.61 0.42
C TYR A 134 -16.39 12.47 -0.68
N LEU A 135 -15.11 12.71 -0.37
CA LEU A 135 -13.99 12.62 -1.31
C LEU A 135 -13.33 11.25 -1.34
N VAL A 136 -13.66 10.34 -0.43
CA VAL A 136 -13.01 9.04 -0.29
C VAL A 136 -14.00 7.96 0.10
N THR A 137 -13.86 6.78 -0.50
CA THR A 137 -14.55 5.55 -0.07
C THR A 137 -13.62 4.77 0.82
N LEU A 138 -13.98 4.60 2.09
CA LEU A 138 -13.19 3.79 3.03
C LEU A 138 -13.70 2.36 3.04
N GLN A 139 -12.76 1.41 2.99
CA GLN A 139 -13.01 0.00 3.22
C GLN A 139 -12.70 -0.35 4.67
N GLU A 140 -13.47 -1.27 5.24
CA GLU A 140 -13.21 -1.80 6.57
C GLU A 140 -11.95 -2.69 6.57
N PRO A 141 -11.29 -2.91 7.71
CA PRO A 141 -10.03 -3.66 7.78
C PRO A 141 -10.14 -5.09 7.23
N ASP A 142 -11.31 -5.74 7.35
CA ASP A 142 -11.56 -7.09 6.85
C ASP A 142 -11.58 -7.21 5.32
N VAL A 143 -11.54 -6.09 4.61
CA VAL A 143 -11.47 -6.05 3.14
C VAL A 143 -10.03 -6.13 2.63
N PHE A 144 -9.07 -5.44 3.31
CA PHE A 144 -7.69 -5.33 2.83
C PHE A 144 -6.62 -5.74 3.85
N PHE A 145 -6.87 -5.57 5.15
CA PHE A 145 -5.84 -5.51 6.17
C PHE A 145 -6.07 -6.45 7.37
N LEU A 146 -6.79 -7.54 7.18
CA LEU A 146 -6.88 -8.60 8.16
C LEU A 146 -6.20 -9.88 7.67
N PRO A 147 -5.39 -10.55 8.52
CA PRO A 147 -5.02 -10.16 9.89
C PRO A 147 -4.23 -8.85 9.92
N ASN A 148 -4.38 -8.08 11.01
CA ASN A 148 -3.67 -6.82 11.17
C ASN A 148 -2.19 -7.03 11.53
N TYR A 149 -1.42 -5.94 11.55
CA TYR A 149 0.03 -5.96 11.83
C TYR A 149 0.43 -6.76 13.10
N ASN A 150 -0.38 -6.70 14.17
CA ASN A 150 -0.09 -7.40 15.44
C ASN A 150 -0.53 -8.88 15.41
N GLU A 151 -1.23 -9.32 14.39
CA GLU A 151 -1.81 -10.66 14.26
C GLU A 151 -1.25 -11.43 13.07
N THR A 152 -0.14 -10.97 12.50
CA THR A 152 0.45 -11.50 11.26
C THR A 152 0.81 -12.99 11.33
N GLN A 153 1.14 -13.52 12.54
CA GLN A 153 1.36 -14.95 12.73
C GLN A 153 0.16 -15.79 12.30
N LYS A 154 -1.05 -15.25 12.38
CA LYS A 154 -2.28 -15.95 11.97
C LYS A 154 -2.31 -16.27 10.48
N ILE A 155 -1.58 -15.50 9.64
CA ILE A 155 -1.47 -15.75 8.20
C ILE A 155 -0.76 -17.09 7.92
N PHE A 156 0.22 -17.44 8.77
CA PHE A 156 1.13 -18.56 8.50
C PHE A 156 0.94 -19.77 9.43
N LEU A 157 0.32 -19.58 10.58
CA LEU A 157 0.25 -20.60 11.63
C LEU A 157 -1.17 -21.10 11.92
N ASP A 158 -2.17 -20.28 11.61
CA ASP A 158 -3.55 -20.59 11.92
C ASP A 158 -4.30 -21.01 10.65
N ASN A 159 -4.82 -22.23 10.60
CA ASN A 159 -5.77 -22.67 9.57
C ASN A 159 -7.15 -22.01 9.77
N LYS A 160 -7.16 -20.67 9.79
CA LYS A 160 -8.42 -19.93 9.91
C LYS A 160 -8.98 -19.62 8.53
N GLU A 161 -10.30 -19.69 8.44
CA GLU A 161 -11.00 -19.25 7.23
C GLU A 161 -10.65 -17.80 6.89
N ILE A 162 -10.34 -17.57 5.63
CA ILE A 162 -10.15 -16.23 5.09
C ILE A 162 -11.47 -15.46 5.25
N PRO A 163 -11.46 -14.22 5.78
CA PRO A 163 -12.67 -13.41 5.90
C PRO A 163 -13.43 -13.34 4.57
N LYS A 164 -14.76 -13.55 4.61
CA LYS A 164 -15.58 -13.56 3.38
C LYS A 164 -15.48 -12.29 2.57
N ASN A 165 -15.24 -11.15 3.23
CA ASN A 165 -15.12 -9.84 2.60
C ASN A 165 -13.70 -9.55 2.10
N LEU A 166 -12.72 -10.38 2.44
CA LEU A 166 -11.32 -10.14 2.06
C LEU A 166 -11.17 -10.14 0.54
N ILE A 167 -10.57 -9.07 0.04
CA ILE A 167 -10.25 -8.88 -1.38
C ILE A 167 -8.74 -8.97 -1.57
N SER A 168 -7.97 -8.50 -0.60
CA SER A 168 -6.52 -8.54 -0.60
C SER A 168 -6.00 -8.88 0.78
N LEU A 169 -4.89 -9.62 0.81
CA LEU A 169 -4.16 -9.95 2.03
C LEU A 169 -2.84 -9.18 2.02
N HIS A 170 -2.61 -8.36 3.04
CA HIS A 170 -1.33 -7.70 3.26
C HIS A 170 -0.47 -8.56 4.19
N LEU A 171 0.72 -8.96 3.74
CA LEU A 171 1.57 -9.89 4.48
C LEU A 171 2.34 -9.22 5.61
N TRP A 172 2.46 -7.87 5.62
CA TRP A 172 3.21 -7.12 6.63
C TRP A 172 4.66 -7.61 6.74
N GLU A 173 5.47 -7.42 5.71
CA GLU A 173 6.82 -8.00 5.56
C GLU A 173 7.65 -7.93 6.85
N SER A 174 7.72 -6.78 7.51
CA SER A 174 8.57 -6.59 8.68
C SER A 174 8.37 -7.63 9.79
N PRO A 175 7.14 -7.88 10.33
CA PRO A 175 6.94 -8.90 11.35
C PRO A 175 6.90 -10.33 10.79
N THR A 176 6.66 -10.50 9.48
CA THR A 176 6.47 -11.81 8.86
C THR A 176 7.70 -12.35 8.14
N LEU A 177 8.74 -11.55 8.01
CA LEU A 177 9.97 -11.91 7.28
C LEU A 177 10.56 -13.28 7.69
N LYS A 178 10.46 -13.63 8.97
CA LYS A 178 10.89 -14.93 9.50
C LYS A 178 10.14 -16.13 8.90
N TYR A 179 8.89 -15.92 8.48
CA TYR A 179 8.07 -16.94 7.80
C TYR A 179 8.31 -16.92 6.29
N ILE A 180 8.33 -15.73 5.69
CA ILE A 180 8.46 -15.53 4.24
C ILE A 180 9.82 -16.03 3.72
N LYS A 181 10.90 -15.86 4.47
CA LYS A 181 12.25 -16.31 4.06
C LYS A 181 12.35 -17.82 3.74
N ASN A 182 11.46 -18.62 4.30
CA ASN A 182 11.45 -20.06 4.10
C ASN A 182 10.49 -20.52 3.00
N ILE A 183 9.78 -19.59 2.36
CA ILE A 183 8.84 -19.91 1.28
C ILE A 183 9.62 -20.00 -0.03
N ASN A 184 9.74 -21.21 -0.56
CA ASN A 184 10.43 -21.48 -1.83
C ASN A 184 9.54 -21.23 -3.05
N ASP A 185 8.23 -21.29 -2.88
CA ASP A 185 7.23 -20.96 -3.89
C ASP A 185 5.97 -20.36 -3.22
N CYS A 186 5.08 -19.83 -4.02
CA CYS A 186 3.84 -19.20 -3.57
C CYS A 186 2.60 -20.02 -3.95
N SER A 187 2.73 -21.31 -4.30
CA SER A 187 1.61 -22.17 -4.71
C SER A 187 0.53 -22.24 -3.64
N TRP A 188 0.90 -22.26 -2.37
CA TRP A 188 -0.01 -22.25 -1.22
C TRP A 188 -1.00 -21.07 -1.22
N ALA A 189 -0.67 -19.96 -1.83
CA ALA A 189 -1.54 -18.78 -1.91
C ALA A 189 -2.70 -18.94 -2.90
N TYR A 190 -2.64 -19.96 -3.75
CA TYR A 190 -3.63 -20.21 -4.80
C TYR A 190 -4.45 -21.49 -4.56
N GLU A 191 -4.12 -22.28 -3.54
CA GLU A 191 -4.76 -23.56 -3.24
C GLU A 191 -5.92 -23.44 -2.21
N ASN A 192 -6.13 -22.26 -1.63
CA ASN A 192 -7.18 -21.94 -0.67
C ASN A 192 -8.01 -20.76 -1.19
#